data_d480397982b443b4ed2d07d032d44a38
#
_entry.id   d480397982b443b4ed2d07d032d44a38
#
_cell.length_a   1.000
_cell.length_b   1.000
_cell.length_c   1.000
_cell.angle_alpha   90.00
_cell.angle_beta   90.00
_cell.angle_gamma   90.00
#
_symmetry.space_group_name_H-M   'P 1'
#
loop_
_entity.id
_entity.type
_entity.pdbx_description
1 polymer ?
#
loop_
_entity_poly.entity_id
_entity_poly.type
_entity_poly.pdbx_seq_one_letter_code
_entity_poly.pdbx_strand_id
1 'polypeptide(L)'
;NELRYGPNCDGWMREGFCRTLGDTSLVLVDFPSEAGQRLIIRGLSQLLSMGYRPILAHAERYANLTVHAIQDLVRNGIQIQINAGALTGAFGCRVRFRARQLLRHRLVSLVATDAHDLHRRPPLLSSGYQLTVKYTDKDYADRIFCSNAVDLLENNREGLV
;
A
#
# COMPACT_ATOMS: atom_id res chain seq x y z
N ASN A 1 5.26 9.60 6.43
CA ASN A 1 4.97 8.86 7.67
C ASN A 1 3.90 7.82 7.41
N GLU A 2 4.05 6.64 8.02
CA GLU A 2 3.10 5.54 7.96
C GLU A 2 2.22 5.58 9.22
N LEU A 3 0.90 5.55 9.04
CA LEU A 3 -0.05 5.46 10.14
C LEU A 3 -0.15 4.01 10.60
N ARG A 4 0.35 3.70 11.78
CA ARG A 4 0.11 2.39 12.38
C ARG A 4 -1.28 2.34 12.98
N TYR A 5 -2.18 1.59 12.33
CA TYR A 5 -3.57 1.49 12.78
C TYR A 5 -3.68 0.75 14.13
N GLY A 6 -4.37 1.34 15.08
CA GLY A 6 -4.55 0.82 16.43
C GLY A 6 -5.73 1.46 17.17
N PRO A 7 -5.98 1.07 18.42
CA PRO A 7 -7.15 1.50 19.19
C PRO A 7 -7.33 3.02 19.33
N ASN A 8 -6.24 3.78 19.25
CA ASN A 8 -6.26 5.23 19.43
C ASN A 8 -6.26 6.03 18.11
N CYS A 9 -6.29 5.35 16.96
CA CYS A 9 -6.22 6.02 15.65
C CYS A 9 -7.32 7.07 15.47
N ASP A 10 -8.54 6.78 15.94
CA ASP A 10 -9.67 7.69 15.80
C ASP A 10 -9.43 9.02 16.54
N GLY A 11 -8.84 8.96 17.73
CA GLY A 11 -8.45 10.14 18.50
C GLY A 11 -7.37 10.94 17.79
N TRP A 12 -6.31 10.29 17.39
CA TRP A 12 -5.18 10.93 16.70
C TRP A 12 -5.57 11.59 15.38
N MET A 13 -6.52 11.00 14.66
CA MET A 13 -7.01 11.55 13.40
C MET A 13 -7.88 12.79 13.63
N ARG A 14 -8.77 12.75 14.62
CA ARG A 14 -9.61 13.92 14.99
C ARG A 14 -8.79 15.09 15.53
N GLU A 15 -7.70 14.79 16.21
CA GLU A 15 -6.78 15.78 16.79
C GLU A 15 -5.71 16.27 15.78
N GLY A 16 -5.76 15.81 14.53
CA GLY A 16 -4.80 16.21 13.48
C GLY A 16 -3.40 15.63 13.61
N PHE A 17 -3.20 14.61 14.45
CA PHE A 17 -1.91 13.92 14.58
C PHE A 17 -1.63 12.94 13.43
N CYS A 18 -2.62 12.60 12.62
CA CYS A 18 -2.42 11.81 11.41
C CYS A 18 -1.87 12.70 10.29
N ARG A 19 -0.65 12.43 9.86
CA ARG A 19 -0.06 13.14 8.73
C ARG A 19 -0.40 12.43 7.42
N THR A 20 -1.00 13.17 6.53
CA THR A 20 -1.24 12.79 5.15
C THR A 20 0.06 12.84 4.31
N LEU A 21 0.02 12.33 3.10
CA LEU A 21 1.14 12.42 2.15
C LEU A 21 1.10 13.78 1.46
N GLY A 22 1.99 14.68 1.89
CA GLY A 22 1.97 16.08 1.42
C GLY A 22 0.64 16.77 1.76
N ASP A 23 0.23 17.69 0.90
CA ASP A 23 -1.04 18.44 1.03
C ASP A 23 -2.19 17.68 0.35
N THR A 24 -2.37 16.42 0.73
CA THR A 24 -3.39 15.53 0.14
C THR A 24 -4.22 14.86 1.23
N SER A 25 -5.33 14.21 0.87
CA SER A 25 -6.10 13.33 1.76
C SER A 25 -5.53 11.90 1.87
N LEU A 26 -4.42 11.60 1.19
CA LEU A 26 -3.81 10.27 1.16
C LEU A 26 -3.14 9.93 2.49
N VAL A 27 -3.41 8.72 3.00
CA VAL A 27 -2.79 8.19 4.22
C VAL A 27 -2.22 6.80 3.96
N LEU A 28 -0.92 6.62 4.20
CA LEU A 28 -0.28 5.30 4.16
C LEU A 28 -0.53 4.59 5.49
N VAL A 29 -1.18 3.43 5.44
CA VAL A 29 -1.68 2.73 6.64
C VAL A 29 -1.03 1.36 6.79
N ASP A 30 -0.44 1.13 7.95
CA ASP A 30 0.08 -0.17 8.40
C ASP A 30 -0.84 -0.78 9.48
N PHE A 31 -0.98 -2.09 9.44
CA PHE A 31 -1.66 -2.87 10.49
C PHE A 31 -0.66 -3.85 11.12
N PRO A 32 -0.92 -4.34 12.36
CA PRO A 32 -0.16 -5.46 12.89
C PRO A 32 -0.15 -6.64 11.91
N SER A 33 0.99 -7.30 11.76
CA SER A 33 1.16 -8.41 10.77
C SER A 33 0.18 -9.56 10.98
N GLU A 34 -0.27 -9.76 12.21
CA GLU A 34 -1.27 -10.74 12.64
C GLU A 34 -2.72 -10.25 12.53
N ALA A 35 -2.92 -9.02 12.09
CA ALA A 35 -4.26 -8.43 11.98
C ALA A 35 -5.20 -9.32 11.18
N GLY A 36 -6.36 -9.58 11.74
CA GLY A 36 -7.42 -10.31 11.05
C GLY A 36 -8.04 -9.45 9.93
N GLN A 37 -8.53 -10.11 8.87
CA GLN A 37 -9.15 -9.45 7.73
C GLN A 37 -10.23 -8.43 8.12
N ARG A 38 -11.08 -8.76 9.12
CA ARG A 38 -12.15 -7.86 9.60
C ARG A 38 -11.61 -6.55 10.16
N LEU A 39 -10.49 -6.59 10.89
CA LEU A 39 -9.87 -5.40 11.45
C LEU A 39 -9.34 -4.49 10.33
N ILE A 40 -8.65 -5.06 9.35
CA ILE A 40 -8.08 -4.32 8.22
C ILE A 40 -9.20 -3.65 7.41
N ILE A 41 -10.23 -4.41 7.02
CA ILE A 41 -11.37 -3.87 6.25
C ILE A 41 -12.06 -2.75 7.03
N ARG A 42 -12.38 -2.99 8.31
CA ARG A 42 -13.04 -2.00 9.17
C ARG A 42 -12.21 -0.71 9.29
N GLY A 43 -10.90 -0.84 9.56
CA GLY A 43 -10.01 0.30 9.72
C GLY A 43 -9.91 1.14 8.44
N LEU A 44 -9.73 0.51 7.29
CA LEU A 44 -9.68 1.20 6.01
C LEU A 44 -11.01 1.87 5.65
N SER A 45 -12.15 1.19 5.89
CA SER A 45 -13.48 1.77 5.67
C SER A 45 -13.75 2.96 6.57
N GLN A 46 -13.28 2.92 7.82
CA GLN A 46 -13.41 4.03 8.76
C GLN A 46 -12.61 5.25 8.28
N LEU A 47 -11.37 5.07 7.81
CA LEU A 47 -10.57 6.13 7.23
C LEU A 47 -11.26 6.79 6.03
N LEU A 48 -11.84 5.97 5.13
CA LEU A 48 -12.66 6.48 4.01
C LEU A 48 -13.84 7.32 4.50
N SER A 49 -14.56 6.86 5.52
CA SER A 49 -15.73 7.59 6.07
C SER A 49 -15.35 8.93 6.72
N MET A 50 -14.10 9.08 7.12
CA MET A 50 -13.54 10.33 7.66
C MET A 50 -12.99 11.26 6.57
N GLY A 51 -13.14 10.91 5.29
CA GLY A 51 -12.66 11.72 4.15
C GLY A 51 -11.22 11.44 3.71
N TYR A 52 -10.51 10.52 4.37
CA TYR A 52 -9.17 10.12 3.95
C TYR A 52 -9.19 9.16 2.77
N ARG A 53 -8.09 9.11 2.03
CA ARG A 53 -7.82 8.16 0.94
C ARG A 53 -6.74 7.19 1.37
N PRO A 54 -7.08 6.02 1.95
CA PRO A 54 -6.07 5.11 2.49
C PRO A 54 -5.33 4.36 1.40
N ILE A 55 -4.02 4.20 1.63
CA ILE A 55 -3.13 3.31 0.90
C ILE A 55 -2.73 2.21 1.88
N LEU A 56 -3.11 0.97 1.63
CA LEU A 56 -2.69 -0.17 2.45
C LEU A 56 -1.23 -0.49 2.18
N ALA A 57 -0.37 -0.24 3.18
CA ALA A 57 1.06 -0.47 3.10
C ALA A 57 1.38 -1.97 3.05
N HIS A 58 2.42 -2.35 2.30
CA HIS A 58 2.99 -3.70 2.19
C HIS A 58 1.97 -4.84 2.32
N ALA A 59 0.90 -4.75 1.51
CA ALA A 59 -0.28 -5.64 1.56
C ALA A 59 0.05 -7.13 1.44
N GLU A 60 1.19 -7.47 0.87
CA GLU A 60 1.70 -8.83 0.77
C GLU A 60 2.05 -9.47 2.12
N ARG A 61 2.16 -8.68 3.19
CA ARG A 61 2.47 -9.17 4.55
C ARG A 61 1.24 -9.72 5.30
N TYR A 62 0.04 -9.29 4.91
CA TYR A 62 -1.20 -9.68 5.61
C TYR A 62 -1.71 -11.03 5.12
N ALA A 63 -1.19 -12.12 5.68
CA ALA A 63 -1.56 -13.49 5.29
C ALA A 63 -3.06 -13.79 5.44
N ASN A 64 -3.72 -13.14 6.39
CA ASN A 64 -5.14 -13.31 6.69
C ASN A 64 -6.08 -12.51 5.75
N LEU A 65 -5.55 -11.61 4.92
CA LEU A 65 -6.34 -10.79 4.00
C LEU A 65 -6.46 -11.50 2.65
N THR A 66 -7.60 -12.04 2.31
CA THR A 66 -7.81 -12.80 1.06
C THR A 66 -7.66 -11.93 -0.19
N VAL A 67 -7.35 -12.53 -1.33
CA VAL A 67 -7.30 -11.81 -2.62
C VAL A 67 -8.66 -11.18 -2.95
N HIS A 68 -9.75 -11.90 -2.68
CA HIS A 68 -11.11 -11.39 -2.89
C HIS A 68 -11.38 -10.14 -2.03
N ALA A 69 -11.00 -10.17 -0.76
CA ALA A 69 -11.13 -8.99 0.09
C ALA A 69 -10.30 -7.80 -0.41
N ILE A 70 -9.09 -8.03 -0.94
CA ILE A 70 -8.29 -6.97 -1.57
C ILE A 70 -8.97 -6.43 -2.83
N GLN A 71 -9.60 -7.30 -3.65
CA GLN A 71 -10.39 -6.85 -4.81
C GLN A 71 -11.53 -5.92 -4.39
N ASP A 72 -12.23 -6.27 -3.31
CA ASP A 72 -13.30 -5.42 -2.79
C ASP A 72 -12.77 -4.10 -2.22
N LEU A 73 -11.63 -4.11 -1.54
CA LEU A 73 -10.96 -2.89 -1.09
C LEU A 73 -10.61 -1.98 -2.27
N VAL A 74 -10.02 -2.52 -3.33
CA VAL A 74 -9.68 -1.76 -4.56
C VAL A 74 -10.93 -1.18 -5.21
N ARG A 75 -12.03 -1.95 -5.33
CA ARG A 75 -13.31 -1.44 -5.85
C ARG A 75 -13.88 -0.29 -5.03
N ASN A 76 -13.59 -0.26 -3.73
CA ASN A 76 -13.99 0.82 -2.83
C ASN A 76 -12.97 1.97 -2.78
N GLY A 77 -12.00 2.01 -3.68
CA GLY A 77 -11.04 3.13 -3.81
C GLY A 77 -9.81 3.05 -2.92
N ILE A 78 -9.62 1.94 -2.18
CA ILE A 78 -8.41 1.71 -1.40
C ILE A 78 -7.24 1.42 -2.34
N GLN A 79 -6.12 2.10 -2.15
CA GLN A 79 -4.90 1.84 -2.90
C GLN A 79 -4.08 0.73 -2.22
N ILE A 80 -3.45 -0.11 -3.01
CA ILE A 80 -2.67 -1.26 -2.52
C ILE A 80 -1.20 -1.04 -2.84
N GLN A 81 -0.38 -0.94 -1.81
CA GLN A 81 1.08 -0.86 -1.98
C GLN A 81 1.72 -2.20 -1.60
N ILE A 82 2.72 -2.63 -2.36
CA ILE A 82 3.60 -3.75 -2.05
C ILE A 82 5.07 -3.32 -2.05
N ASN A 83 5.92 -4.11 -1.40
CA ASN A 83 7.36 -3.86 -1.38
C ASN A 83 8.07 -4.52 -2.56
N ALA A 84 8.98 -3.80 -3.22
CA ALA A 84 9.82 -4.32 -4.31
C ALA A 84 10.64 -5.54 -3.86
N GLY A 85 11.19 -5.51 -2.64
CA GLY A 85 11.92 -6.61 -2.03
C GLY A 85 11.09 -7.89 -1.83
N ALA A 86 9.78 -7.78 -1.70
CA ALA A 86 8.88 -8.94 -1.61
C ALA A 86 8.92 -9.77 -2.90
N LEU A 87 9.00 -9.12 -4.05
CA LEU A 87 9.02 -9.78 -5.36
C LEU A 87 10.30 -10.59 -5.57
N THR A 88 11.43 -10.12 -5.06
CA THR A 88 12.73 -10.83 -5.12
C THR A 88 12.84 -11.96 -4.10
N GLY A 89 12.00 -11.95 -3.06
CA GLY A 89 12.01 -12.94 -1.99
C GLY A 89 12.80 -12.53 -0.75
N ALA A 90 13.20 -11.26 -0.64
CA ALA A 90 13.92 -10.74 0.52
C ALA A 90 13.18 -10.97 1.86
N PHE A 91 11.86 -11.13 1.83
CA PHE A 91 10.99 -11.36 3.01
C PHE A 91 10.44 -12.78 3.09
N GLY A 92 11.05 -13.74 2.38
CA GLY A 92 10.68 -15.14 2.39
C GLY A 92 9.68 -15.55 1.30
N CYS A 93 9.52 -16.88 1.14
CA CYS A 93 8.78 -17.45 0.01
C CYS A 93 7.26 -17.17 0.07
N ARG A 94 6.67 -17.13 1.25
CA ARG A 94 5.23 -16.86 1.43
C ARG A 94 4.88 -15.43 1.00
N VAL A 95 5.66 -14.45 1.45
CA VAL A 95 5.49 -13.03 1.11
C VAL A 95 5.71 -12.83 -0.38
N ARG A 96 6.76 -13.45 -0.95
CA ARG A 96 7.02 -13.43 -2.40
C ARG A 96 5.85 -14.00 -3.21
N PHE A 97 5.32 -15.17 -2.81
CA PHE A 97 4.18 -15.78 -3.49
C PHE A 97 2.98 -14.83 -3.48
N ARG A 98 2.71 -14.23 -2.32
CA ARG A 98 1.61 -13.30 -2.14
C ARG A 98 1.75 -12.04 -3.00
N ALA A 99 2.93 -11.41 -2.99
CA ALA A 99 3.20 -10.23 -3.83
C ALA A 99 2.96 -10.53 -5.31
N ARG A 100 3.46 -11.68 -5.81
CA ARG A 100 3.23 -12.13 -7.19
C ARG A 100 1.77 -12.42 -7.49
N GLN A 101 1.02 -12.96 -6.54
CA GLN A 101 -0.41 -13.20 -6.69
C GLN A 101 -1.15 -11.87 -6.87
N LEU A 102 -0.87 -10.86 -6.04
CA LEU A 102 -1.47 -9.55 -6.16
C LEU A 102 -1.15 -8.86 -7.50
N LEU A 103 0.10 -8.98 -7.98
CA LEU A 103 0.49 -8.49 -9.31
C LEU A 103 -0.31 -9.16 -10.44
N ARG A 104 -0.40 -10.49 -10.43
CA ARG A 104 -1.13 -11.24 -11.48
C ARG A 104 -2.60 -10.86 -11.54
N HIS A 105 -3.21 -10.54 -10.40
CA HIS A 105 -4.59 -10.05 -10.34
C HIS A 105 -4.71 -8.53 -10.61
N ARG A 106 -3.60 -7.84 -10.90
CA ARG A 106 -3.55 -6.38 -11.14
C ARG A 106 -4.17 -5.55 -10.01
N LEU A 107 -3.98 -6.00 -8.78
CA LEU A 107 -4.52 -5.37 -7.57
C LEU A 107 -3.57 -4.35 -6.93
N VAL A 108 -2.33 -4.26 -7.44
CA VAL A 108 -1.31 -3.38 -6.91
C VAL A 108 -1.42 -2.01 -7.56
N SER A 109 -1.50 -0.97 -6.74
CA SER A 109 -1.51 0.43 -7.19
C SER A 109 -0.11 1.04 -7.15
N LEU A 110 0.71 0.65 -6.18
CA LEU A 110 2.02 1.23 -5.91
C LEU A 110 3.04 0.16 -5.53
N VAL A 111 4.28 0.33 -5.97
CA VAL A 111 5.43 -0.43 -5.47
C VAL A 111 6.42 0.53 -4.82
N ALA A 112 6.81 0.24 -3.58
CA ALA A 112 7.79 1.02 -2.85
C ALA A 112 8.95 0.15 -2.36
N THR A 113 10.02 0.78 -1.87
CA THR A 113 11.17 0.06 -1.29
C THR A 113 10.95 -0.34 0.15
N ASP A 114 10.18 0.45 0.90
CA ASP A 114 10.12 0.39 2.37
C ASP A 114 11.54 0.43 2.97
N ALA A 115 12.38 1.33 2.42
CA ALA A 115 13.78 1.45 2.78
C ALA A 115 13.95 2.01 4.19
N HIS A 116 14.82 1.38 4.98
CA HIS A 116 15.15 1.80 6.33
C HIS A 116 16.65 2.05 6.50
N ASP A 117 17.47 1.41 5.68
CA ASP A 117 18.92 1.54 5.69
C ASP A 117 19.51 1.14 4.32
N LEU A 118 20.83 1.33 4.15
CA LEU A 118 21.52 1.04 2.88
C LEU A 118 21.91 -0.44 2.70
N HIS A 119 21.80 -1.27 3.74
CA HIS A 119 22.33 -2.64 3.73
C HIS A 119 21.25 -3.71 3.82
N ARG A 120 20.33 -3.59 4.79
CA ARG A 120 19.28 -4.61 5.03
C ARG A 120 18.00 -4.34 4.24
N ARG A 121 17.63 -3.07 4.12
CA ARG A 121 16.47 -2.62 3.33
C ARG A 121 16.87 -1.44 2.46
N PRO A 122 17.71 -1.68 1.43
CA PRO A 122 18.18 -0.62 0.56
C PRO A 122 17.07 -0.06 -0.33
N PRO A 123 17.20 1.18 -0.80
CA PRO A 123 16.22 1.82 -1.69
C PRO A 123 16.34 1.31 -3.13
N LEU A 124 16.18 0.00 -3.34
CA LEU A 124 16.32 -0.65 -4.64
C LEU A 124 14.98 -1.05 -5.23
N LEU A 125 14.63 -0.50 -6.39
CA LEU A 125 13.41 -0.81 -7.15
C LEU A 125 13.68 -1.67 -8.39
N SER A 126 14.88 -1.60 -8.98
CA SER A 126 15.18 -2.14 -10.31
C SER A 126 14.85 -3.64 -10.47
N SER A 127 15.26 -4.46 -9.50
CA SER A 127 14.98 -5.91 -9.55
C SER A 127 13.48 -6.22 -9.41
N GLY A 128 12.77 -5.46 -8.57
CA GLY A 128 11.31 -5.54 -8.42
C GLY A 128 10.60 -5.17 -9.72
N TYR A 129 11.04 -4.08 -10.37
CA TYR A 129 10.51 -3.63 -11.65
C TYR A 129 10.67 -4.71 -12.74
N GLN A 130 11.87 -5.25 -12.93
CA GLN A 130 12.12 -6.29 -13.93
C GLN A 130 11.25 -7.53 -13.71
N LEU A 131 11.06 -7.94 -12.46
CA LEU A 131 10.17 -9.05 -12.12
C LEU A 131 8.70 -8.71 -12.39
N THR A 132 8.29 -7.48 -12.15
CA THR A 132 6.91 -7.03 -12.47
C THR A 132 6.67 -7.10 -13.97
N VAL A 133 7.55 -6.56 -14.80
CA VAL A 133 7.46 -6.66 -16.27
C VAL A 133 7.36 -8.12 -16.71
N LYS A 134 8.17 -9.00 -16.09
CA LYS A 134 8.15 -10.44 -16.41
C LYS A 134 6.84 -11.14 -16.05
N TYR A 135 6.19 -10.74 -14.95
CA TYR A 135 4.96 -11.39 -14.45
C TYR A 135 3.67 -10.76 -14.99
N THR A 136 3.77 -9.55 -15.52
CA THR A 136 2.64 -8.80 -16.08
C THR A 136 3.00 -8.24 -17.45
N ASP A 137 3.21 -6.95 -17.57
CA ASP A 137 3.69 -6.24 -18.75
C ASP A 137 4.37 -4.91 -18.33
N LYS A 138 5.02 -4.26 -19.32
CA LYS A 138 5.77 -3.02 -19.10
C LYS A 138 4.86 -1.87 -18.71
N ASP A 139 3.69 -1.72 -19.35
CA ASP A 139 2.79 -0.59 -19.12
C ASP A 139 2.23 -0.62 -17.69
N TYR A 140 1.90 -1.80 -17.18
CA TYR A 140 1.46 -1.95 -15.79
C TYR A 140 2.62 -1.69 -14.82
N ALA A 141 3.83 -2.18 -15.12
CA ALA A 141 5.00 -1.91 -14.29
C ALA A 141 5.29 -0.40 -14.22
N ASP A 142 5.32 0.30 -15.34
CA ASP A 142 5.55 1.75 -15.39
C ASP A 142 4.52 2.51 -14.54
N ARG A 143 3.24 2.10 -14.62
CA ARG A 143 2.19 2.72 -13.79
C ARG A 143 2.44 2.54 -12.30
N ILE A 144 2.61 1.32 -11.82
CA ILE A 144 2.68 1.06 -10.37
C ILE A 144 4.03 1.46 -9.73
N PHE A 145 5.09 1.63 -10.54
CA PHE A 145 6.39 2.10 -10.05
C PHE A 145 6.57 3.61 -10.16
N CYS A 146 5.78 4.30 -10.97
CA CYS A 146 5.98 5.73 -11.24
C CYS A 146 4.68 6.52 -11.37
N SER A 147 3.92 6.38 -12.49
CA SER A 147 2.86 7.33 -12.82
C SER A 147 1.70 7.33 -11.83
N ASN A 148 1.28 6.17 -11.30
CA ASN A 148 0.22 6.12 -10.30
C ASN A 148 0.53 6.94 -9.03
N ALA A 149 1.81 7.02 -8.62
CA ALA A 149 2.18 7.84 -7.46
C ALA A 149 1.99 9.32 -7.74
N VAL A 150 2.37 9.77 -8.94
CA VAL A 150 2.17 11.16 -9.39
C VAL A 150 0.67 11.47 -9.48
N ASP A 151 -0.08 10.63 -10.19
CA ASP A 151 -1.53 10.79 -10.38
C ASP A 151 -2.28 10.85 -9.04
N LEU A 152 -1.90 9.99 -8.07
CA LEU A 152 -2.51 9.98 -6.74
C LEU A 152 -2.23 11.28 -5.99
N LEU A 153 -1.00 11.79 -6.03
CA LEU A 153 -0.64 13.05 -5.37
C LEU A 153 -1.34 14.26 -6.01
N GLU A 154 -1.44 14.29 -7.34
CA GLU A 154 -2.05 15.40 -8.06
C GLU A 154 -3.59 15.42 -7.90
N ASN A 155 -4.24 14.26 -8.02
CA ASN A 155 -5.70 14.13 -7.96
C ASN A 155 -6.29 14.19 -6.54
N ASN A 156 -5.47 14.17 -5.49
CA ASN A 156 -5.92 14.21 -4.11
C ASN A 156 -5.38 15.43 -3.33
N ARG A 157 -4.85 16.43 -4.02
CA ARG A 157 -4.52 17.71 -3.38
C ARG A 157 -5.80 18.31 -2.82
N GLU A 158 -5.79 18.60 -1.52
CA GLU A 158 -6.84 19.43 -0.92
C GLU A 158 -6.66 20.82 -1.55
N GLY A 159 -7.71 21.29 -2.22
CA GLY A 159 -7.70 22.65 -2.74
C GLY A 159 -7.47 23.59 -1.57
N LEU A 160 -6.37 24.33 -1.60
CA LEU A 160 -6.19 25.50 -0.76
C LEU A 160 -7.34 26.48 -1.15
N VAL A 161 -8.42 26.43 -0.38
CA VAL A 161 -9.48 27.46 -0.39
C VAL A 161 -9.18 28.43 0.72
#